data_21048cdcf837ffc3987322605640f7be
#
_entry.id   21048cdcf837ffc3987322605640f7be
#
_cell.length_a   1.000
_cell.length_b   1.000
_cell.length_c   1.000
_cell.angle_alpha   90.00
_cell.angle_beta   90.00
_cell.angle_gamma   90.00
#
_symmetry.space_group_name_H-M   'P 1'
#
loop_
_entity.id
_entity.type
_entity.pdbx_description
1 polymer ?
#
loop_
_entity_poly.entity_id
_entity_poly.type
_entity_poly.pdbx_seq_one_letter_code
_entity_poly.pdbx_strand_id
1 'polypeptide(L)'
;MALIELDLAHAYGPDPRTDEDYALLPLKMAFRDGGAYALLGPSGCGKTTMLNIISGLLVPSQGTVRFDGRDVTRQSPQQRNIAQVFQFPVIYDTMTVAQNLAFPLRNRKVPEAEIRQRVGRIAEMLELSGQLDH
;
A
#
# COMPACT_ATOMS: atom_id res chain seq x y z
N MET A 1 -12.28 4.17 -2.74
CA MET A 1 -11.92 2.74 -2.75
C MET A 1 -12.08 2.19 -4.15
N ALA A 2 -11.65 0.94 -4.41
CA ALA A 2 -11.66 0.36 -5.75
C ALA A 2 -11.97 -1.13 -5.71
N LEU A 3 -12.57 -1.67 -6.77
CA LEU A 3 -12.55 -3.10 -7.04
C LEU A 3 -11.14 -3.46 -7.48
N ILE A 4 -10.47 -4.34 -6.74
CA ILE A 4 -9.10 -4.78 -7.02
C ILE A 4 -9.17 -6.18 -7.61
N GLU A 5 -8.61 -6.36 -8.81
CA GLU A 5 -8.56 -7.65 -9.48
C GLU A 5 -7.10 -8.05 -9.73
N LEU A 6 -6.76 -9.25 -9.31
CA LEU A 6 -5.44 -9.85 -9.52
C LEU A 6 -5.58 -11.04 -10.46
N ASP A 7 -4.74 -11.07 -11.50
CA ASP A 7 -4.57 -12.21 -12.39
C ASP A 7 -3.07 -12.31 -12.71
N LEU A 8 -2.32 -12.97 -11.82
CA LEU A 8 -0.87 -12.85 -11.82
C LEU A 8 -0.16 -14.02 -11.16
N ALA A 9 1.15 -14.04 -11.34
CA ALA A 9 2.11 -14.87 -10.63
C ALA A 9 3.36 -14.05 -10.36
N HIS A 10 4.14 -14.41 -9.37
CA HIS A 10 5.41 -13.74 -9.11
C HIS A 10 6.50 -14.72 -8.69
N ALA A 11 7.64 -14.60 -9.34
CA ALA A 11 8.89 -15.24 -8.98
C ALA A 11 9.99 -14.18 -8.90
N TYR A 12 10.83 -14.25 -7.90
CA TYR A 12 11.97 -13.33 -7.77
C TYR A 12 13.14 -13.73 -8.68
N GLY A 13 13.23 -15.01 -9.06
CA GLY A 13 14.24 -15.51 -9.96
C GLY A 13 13.86 -15.34 -11.44
N PRO A 14 14.86 -15.38 -12.35
CA PRO A 14 14.64 -15.04 -13.77
C PRO A 14 13.92 -16.12 -14.60
N ASP A 15 13.93 -17.39 -14.16
CA ASP A 15 13.39 -18.50 -14.95
C ASP A 15 12.75 -19.56 -14.03
N PRO A 16 11.54 -19.27 -13.50
CA PRO A 16 10.87 -20.22 -12.62
C PRO A 16 10.42 -21.46 -13.39
N ARG A 17 10.79 -22.65 -12.93
CA ARG A 17 10.49 -23.93 -13.57
C ARG A 17 9.62 -24.85 -12.73
N THR A 18 9.65 -24.67 -11.40
CA THR A 18 8.87 -25.47 -10.44
C THR A 18 8.02 -24.54 -9.57
N ASP A 19 7.03 -25.08 -8.89
CA ASP A 19 6.19 -24.33 -7.97
C ASP A 19 7.00 -23.66 -6.85
N GLU A 20 8.11 -24.27 -6.45
CA GLU A 20 9.00 -23.75 -5.41
C GLU A 20 9.73 -22.47 -5.83
N ASP A 21 9.85 -22.23 -7.12
CA ASP A 21 10.50 -21.02 -7.64
C ASP A 21 9.60 -19.78 -7.53
N TYR A 22 8.31 -19.95 -7.23
CA TYR A 22 7.34 -18.87 -7.14
C TYR A 22 7.16 -18.40 -5.71
N ALA A 23 7.20 -17.07 -5.52
CA ALA A 23 6.71 -16.43 -4.29
C ALA A 23 5.18 -16.39 -4.26
N LEU A 24 4.55 -16.24 -5.43
CA LEU A 24 3.12 -16.39 -5.65
C LEU A 24 2.88 -17.27 -6.86
N LEU A 25 2.26 -18.42 -6.65
CA LEU A 25 1.76 -19.26 -7.73
C LEU A 25 0.67 -18.50 -8.52
N PRO A 26 0.46 -18.87 -9.80
CA PRO A 26 -0.59 -18.25 -10.59
C PRO A 26 -1.93 -18.23 -9.84
N LEU A 27 -2.50 -17.03 -9.69
CA LEU A 27 -3.76 -16.86 -9.00
C LEU A 27 -4.64 -15.82 -9.70
N LYS A 28 -5.93 -15.98 -9.51
CA LYS A 28 -6.95 -15.03 -9.96
C LYS A 28 -7.84 -14.73 -8.76
N MET A 29 -7.91 -13.46 -8.36
CA MET A 29 -8.59 -13.03 -7.15
C MET A 29 -9.17 -11.64 -7.33
N ALA A 30 -10.30 -11.37 -6.66
CA ALA A 30 -10.91 -10.05 -6.65
C ALA A 30 -11.23 -9.63 -5.22
N PHE A 31 -10.98 -8.34 -4.92
CA PHE A 31 -11.35 -7.69 -3.67
C PHE A 31 -12.38 -6.61 -3.99
N ARG A 32 -13.56 -6.73 -3.40
CA ARG A 32 -14.68 -5.81 -3.67
C ARG A 32 -14.36 -4.41 -3.16
N ASP A 33 -14.88 -3.40 -3.87
CA ASP A 33 -14.90 -2.03 -3.38
C ASP A 33 -15.62 -1.96 -2.02
N GLY A 34 -15.01 -1.29 -1.05
CA GLY A 34 -15.56 -1.17 0.30
C GLY A 34 -15.48 -2.42 1.15
N GLY A 35 -14.91 -3.51 0.65
CA GLY A 35 -14.71 -4.74 1.41
C GLY A 35 -13.56 -4.65 2.40
N ALA A 36 -13.60 -5.50 3.43
CA ALA A 36 -12.50 -5.72 4.36
C ALA A 36 -12.10 -7.19 4.30
N TYR A 37 -10.81 -7.44 4.07
CA TYR A 37 -10.27 -8.79 3.86
C TYR A 37 -9.06 -9.03 4.74
N ALA A 38 -8.88 -10.28 5.17
CA ALA A 38 -7.70 -10.72 5.88
C ALA A 38 -7.01 -11.83 5.07
N LEU A 39 -5.69 -11.70 4.91
CA LEU A 39 -4.86 -12.74 4.32
C LEU A 39 -4.24 -13.57 5.43
N LEU A 40 -4.59 -14.84 5.48
CA LEU A 40 -4.13 -15.78 6.50
C LEU A 40 -3.20 -16.80 5.89
N GLY A 41 -2.17 -17.17 6.62
CA GLY A 41 -1.23 -18.20 6.21
C GLY A 41 0.07 -18.11 7.00
N PRO A 42 0.90 -19.16 6.94
CA PRO A 42 2.19 -19.17 7.61
C PRO A 42 3.16 -18.16 7.01
N SER A 43 4.22 -17.85 7.75
CA SER A 43 5.32 -17.01 7.27
C SER A 43 5.91 -17.61 5.99
N GLY A 44 6.17 -16.75 4.99
CA GLY A 44 6.76 -17.17 3.72
C GLY A 44 5.77 -17.71 2.68
N CYS A 45 4.45 -17.63 2.93
CA CYS A 45 3.44 -18.09 1.96
C CYS A 45 3.06 -17.06 0.89
N GLY A 46 3.73 -15.90 0.86
CA GLY A 46 3.51 -14.87 -0.16
C GLY A 46 2.58 -13.73 0.22
N LYS A 47 2.13 -13.62 1.48
CA LYS A 47 1.25 -12.55 1.93
C LYS A 47 1.85 -11.15 1.69
N THR A 48 3.08 -10.93 2.12
CA THR A 48 3.79 -9.67 1.93
C THR A 48 4.02 -9.37 0.45
N THR A 49 4.39 -10.39 -0.32
CA THR A 49 4.55 -10.26 -1.78
C THR A 49 3.27 -9.79 -2.44
N MET A 50 2.13 -10.39 -2.09
CA MET A 50 0.82 -10.00 -2.61
C MET A 50 0.48 -8.55 -2.25
N LEU A 51 0.67 -8.15 -0.99
CA LEU A 51 0.39 -6.78 -0.56
C LEU A 51 1.29 -5.76 -1.26
N ASN A 52 2.56 -6.07 -1.47
CA ASN A 52 3.49 -5.20 -2.20
C ASN A 52 3.12 -5.07 -3.69
N ILE A 53 2.58 -6.12 -4.28
CA ILE A 53 2.08 -6.06 -5.66
C ILE A 53 0.81 -5.23 -5.75
N ILE A 54 -0.13 -5.39 -4.82
CA ILE A 54 -1.36 -4.58 -4.78
C ILE A 54 -1.03 -3.10 -4.59
N SER A 55 -0.09 -2.78 -3.71
CA SER A 55 0.30 -1.38 -3.45
C SER A 55 1.11 -0.74 -4.57
N GLY A 56 1.78 -1.52 -5.39
CA GLY A 56 2.66 -1.02 -6.46
C GLY A 56 4.13 -0.90 -6.06
N LEU A 57 4.50 -1.37 -4.88
CA LEU A 57 5.92 -1.45 -4.48
C LEU A 57 6.66 -2.53 -5.24
N LEU A 58 5.95 -3.52 -5.76
CA LEU A 58 6.51 -4.63 -6.51
C LEU A 58 5.68 -4.85 -7.77
N VAL A 59 6.35 -4.95 -8.93
CA VAL A 59 5.71 -5.33 -10.19
C VAL A 59 5.71 -6.85 -10.28
N PRO A 60 4.57 -7.51 -10.52
CA PRO A 60 4.54 -8.96 -10.65
C PRO A 60 5.34 -9.41 -11.87
N SER A 61 5.96 -10.58 -11.81
CA SER A 61 6.71 -11.12 -12.94
C SER A 61 5.82 -11.56 -14.10
N GLN A 62 4.54 -11.87 -13.82
CA GLN A 62 3.57 -12.28 -14.83
C GLN A 62 2.19 -11.74 -14.45
N GLY A 63 1.41 -11.35 -15.44
CA GLY A 63 0.02 -10.99 -15.28
C GLY A 63 -0.25 -9.52 -14.96
N THR A 64 -1.42 -9.24 -14.41
CA THR A 64 -1.95 -7.90 -14.25
C THR A 64 -2.58 -7.65 -12.89
N VAL A 65 -2.55 -6.37 -12.49
CA VAL A 65 -3.32 -5.79 -11.37
C VAL A 65 -4.25 -4.75 -11.96
N ARG A 66 -5.53 -4.82 -11.62
CA ARG A 66 -6.54 -3.85 -12.09
C ARG A 66 -7.27 -3.22 -10.92
N PHE A 67 -7.47 -1.90 -10.99
CA PHE A 67 -8.30 -1.13 -10.07
C PHE A 67 -9.46 -0.54 -10.87
N ASP A 68 -10.68 -0.95 -10.55
CA ASP A 68 -11.90 -0.54 -11.26
C ASP A 68 -11.80 -0.79 -12.78
N GLY A 69 -11.24 -1.94 -13.17
CA GLY A 69 -11.06 -2.32 -14.57
C GLY A 69 -9.88 -1.68 -15.28
N ARG A 70 -9.17 -0.74 -14.65
CA ARG A 70 -7.97 -0.13 -15.23
C ARG A 70 -6.74 -0.94 -14.85
N ASP A 71 -5.88 -1.20 -15.82
CA ASP A 71 -4.59 -1.84 -15.59
C ASP A 71 -3.65 -0.85 -14.88
N VAL A 72 -3.28 -1.18 -13.64
CA VAL A 72 -2.35 -0.39 -12.82
C VAL A 72 -1.06 -1.13 -12.53
N THR A 73 -0.80 -2.22 -13.22
CA THR A 73 0.29 -3.16 -12.94
C THR A 73 1.65 -2.48 -12.79
N ARG A 74 1.93 -1.46 -13.60
CA ARG A 74 3.20 -0.73 -13.59
C ARG A 74 3.12 0.66 -12.95
N GLN A 75 1.98 1.03 -12.37
CA GLN A 75 1.83 2.31 -11.70
C GLN A 75 2.43 2.27 -10.30
N SER A 76 2.98 3.40 -9.85
CA SER A 76 3.51 3.58 -8.51
C SER A 76 2.39 3.58 -7.46
N PRO A 77 2.71 3.38 -6.16
CA PRO A 77 1.72 3.52 -5.08
C PRO A 77 1.02 4.88 -5.07
N GLN A 78 1.75 5.95 -5.36
CA GLN A 78 1.21 7.31 -5.44
C GLN A 78 0.14 7.43 -6.54
N GLN A 79 0.41 6.86 -7.70
CA GLN A 79 -0.53 6.87 -8.83
C GLN A 79 -1.77 6.03 -8.55
N ARG A 80 -1.64 4.97 -7.74
CA ARG A 80 -2.76 4.12 -7.34
C ARG A 80 -3.61 4.69 -6.22
N ASN A 81 -3.15 5.75 -5.56
CA ASN A 81 -3.80 6.32 -4.37
C ASN A 81 -3.95 5.29 -3.23
N ILE A 82 -2.87 4.59 -2.94
CA ILE A 82 -2.78 3.55 -1.90
C ILE A 82 -2.26 4.16 -0.59
N ALA A 83 -2.77 3.64 0.53
CA ALA A 83 -2.16 3.79 1.83
C ALA A 83 -1.77 2.41 2.34
N GLN A 84 -0.53 2.24 2.77
CA GLN A 84 -0.01 0.97 3.30
C GLN A 84 0.58 1.17 4.69
N VAL A 85 0.19 0.28 5.61
CA VAL A 85 0.77 0.23 6.95
C VAL A 85 1.72 -0.96 6.99
N PHE A 86 2.99 -0.68 7.29
CA PHE A 86 4.03 -1.71 7.34
C PHE A 86 4.09 -2.37 8.72
N GLN A 87 4.67 -3.56 8.77
CA GLN A 87 4.90 -4.29 10.02
C GLN A 87 5.79 -3.50 10.99
N PHE A 88 6.78 -2.78 10.47
CA PHE A 88 7.64 -1.90 11.25
C PHE A 88 7.25 -0.45 11.04
N PRO A 89 7.32 0.40 12.10
CA PRO A 89 7.03 1.82 11.95
C PRO A 89 7.91 2.48 10.88
N VAL A 90 7.31 3.29 10.04
CA VAL A 90 8.02 4.09 9.02
C VAL A 90 7.69 5.55 9.27
N ILE A 91 8.64 6.26 9.88
CA ILE A 91 8.53 7.69 10.18
C ILE A 91 9.80 8.41 9.74
N TYR A 92 9.71 9.71 9.57
CA TYR A 92 10.87 10.56 9.31
C TYR A 92 11.33 11.18 10.64
N ASP A 93 12.42 10.64 11.19
CA ASP A 93 12.97 11.07 12.49
C ASP A 93 13.40 12.53 12.52
N THR A 94 13.72 13.10 11.35
CA THR A 94 14.12 14.50 11.20
C THR A 94 12.94 15.47 11.13
N MET A 95 11.73 14.97 11.15
CA MET A 95 10.51 15.76 11.09
C MET A 95 9.75 15.69 12.42
N THR A 96 9.01 16.76 12.73
CA THR A 96 8.08 16.77 13.86
C THR A 96 6.89 15.84 13.59
N VAL A 97 6.09 15.58 14.62
CA VAL A 97 4.83 14.82 14.48
C VAL A 97 3.92 15.49 13.45
N ALA A 98 3.75 16.80 13.55
CA ALA A 98 2.93 17.56 12.59
C ALA A 98 3.45 17.42 11.15
N GLN A 99 4.75 17.50 10.96
CA GLN A 99 5.38 17.36 9.65
C GLN A 99 5.22 15.95 9.08
N ASN A 100 5.36 14.91 9.90
CA ASN A 100 5.11 13.53 9.49
C ASN A 100 3.66 13.33 9.03
N LEU A 101 2.70 13.84 9.79
CA LEU A 101 1.28 13.74 9.45
C LEU A 101 0.92 14.53 8.18
N ALA A 102 1.55 15.68 7.99
CA ALA A 102 1.29 16.56 6.84
C ALA A 102 1.97 16.08 5.55
N PHE A 103 3.04 15.31 5.65
CA PHE A 103 3.90 14.95 4.52
C PHE A 103 3.14 14.37 3.31
N PRO A 104 2.29 13.35 3.45
CA PRO A 104 1.55 12.81 2.30
C PRO A 104 0.58 13.81 1.69
N LEU A 105 0.01 14.70 2.48
CA LEU A 105 -0.89 15.73 1.99
C LEU A 105 -0.13 16.80 1.20
N ARG A 106 1.05 17.21 1.65
CA ARG A 106 1.92 18.13 0.93
C ARG A 106 2.39 17.56 -0.40
N ASN A 107 2.72 16.28 -0.43
CA ASN A 107 3.10 15.60 -1.67
C ASN A 107 1.97 15.59 -2.71
N ARG A 108 0.72 15.61 -2.26
CA ARG A 108 -0.46 15.70 -3.11
C ARG A 108 -0.91 17.13 -3.38
N LYS A 109 -0.11 18.12 -2.96
CA LYS A 109 -0.37 19.53 -3.15
C LYS A 109 -1.71 20.00 -2.56
N VAL A 110 -2.11 19.43 -1.44
CA VAL A 110 -3.29 19.87 -0.69
C VAL A 110 -3.01 21.26 -0.11
N PRO A 111 -3.99 22.21 -0.15
CA PRO A 111 -3.81 23.54 0.44
C PRO A 111 -3.46 23.49 1.93
N GLU A 112 -2.57 24.39 2.38
CA GLU A 112 -2.08 24.41 3.77
C GLU A 112 -3.21 24.55 4.80
N ALA A 113 -4.25 25.31 4.52
CA ALA A 113 -5.40 25.45 5.42
C ALA A 113 -6.11 24.10 5.64
N GLU A 114 -6.26 23.31 4.59
CA GLU A 114 -6.86 21.99 4.65
C GLU A 114 -5.93 21.00 5.35
N ILE A 115 -4.61 21.08 5.12
CA ILE A 115 -3.61 20.26 5.81
C ILE A 115 -3.70 20.49 7.32
N ARG A 116 -3.72 21.73 7.77
CA ARG A 116 -3.84 22.05 9.20
C ARG A 116 -5.10 21.46 9.82
N GLN A 117 -6.21 21.56 9.13
CA GLN A 117 -7.48 21.01 9.59
C GLN A 117 -7.42 19.48 9.73
N ARG A 118 -6.90 18.80 8.69
CA ARG A 118 -6.80 17.33 8.68
C ARG A 118 -5.80 16.82 9.70
N VAL A 119 -4.63 17.45 9.80
CA VAL A 119 -3.60 17.09 10.78
C VAL A 119 -4.14 17.27 12.20
N GLY A 120 -4.82 18.40 12.50
CA GLY A 120 -5.42 18.64 13.79
C GLY A 120 -6.47 17.58 14.15
N ARG A 121 -7.32 17.20 13.23
CA ARG A 121 -8.34 16.17 13.42
C ARG A 121 -7.73 14.79 13.72
N ILE A 122 -6.74 14.39 12.94
CA ILE A 122 -6.07 13.11 13.14
C ILE A 122 -5.27 13.10 14.44
N ALA A 123 -4.57 14.18 14.76
CA ALA A 123 -3.84 14.31 16.02
C ALA A 123 -4.76 14.19 17.22
N GLU A 124 -5.94 14.80 17.18
CA GLU A 124 -6.95 14.67 18.21
C GLU A 124 -7.44 13.23 18.36
N MET A 125 -7.75 12.58 17.24
CA MET A 125 -8.18 11.18 17.21
C MET A 125 -7.12 10.22 17.79
N LEU A 126 -5.83 10.50 17.57
CA LEU A 126 -4.70 9.69 18.02
C LEU A 126 -4.15 10.17 19.39
N GLU A 127 -4.78 11.17 20.01
CA GLU A 127 -4.33 11.77 21.28
C GLU A 127 -2.92 12.37 21.21
N LEU A 128 -2.57 12.96 20.06
CA LEU A 128 -1.26 13.55 19.78
C LEU A 128 -1.27 15.08 19.74
N SER A 129 -2.40 15.73 20.05
CA SER A 129 -2.57 17.19 19.91
C SER A 129 -1.54 18.00 20.69
N GLY A 130 -1.09 17.49 21.84
CA GLY A 130 -0.06 18.15 22.66
C GLY A 130 1.38 17.86 22.23
N GLN A 131 1.59 17.07 21.18
CA GLN A 131 2.92 16.58 20.76
C GLN A 131 3.28 16.96 19.34
N LEU A 132 2.48 17.78 18.67
CA LEU A 132 2.65 18.08 17.25
C LEU A 132 4.01 18.70 16.89
N ASP A 133 4.63 19.42 17.82
CA ASP A 133 5.91 20.08 17.62
C ASP A 133 7.12 19.22 18.05
N HIS A 134 6.90 18.04 18.47
CA HIS A 134 7.96 17.11 18.89
C HIS A 134 8.57 16.33 17.77
#